data_b250151df0181fd09b3e520f4b2e23a9
#
_entry.id   b250151df0181fd09b3e520f4b2e23a9
#
_cell.length_a   1.000
_cell.length_b   1.000
_cell.length_c   1.000
_cell.angle_alpha   90.00
_cell.angle_beta   90.00
_cell.angle_gamma   90.00
#
_symmetry.space_group_name_H-M   'P 1'
#
loop_
_entity.id
_entity.type
_entity.pdbx_description
1 polymer ?
#
loop_
_entity_poly.entity_id
_entity_poly.type
_entity_poly.pdbx_seq_one_letter_code
_entity_poly.pdbx_strand_id
1 'polypeptide(L)'
;MASFILITGASSGFGAATAKLFASKGYGLVLMARRKDKLEDLVQDLPEHIEAHILVADVRDEEVVRSAINSLPKHVKTSLSILVNNAGLAVGKGPIDRGLIEDWDRMIDTNVKGLLYVSRAIIPLLKANNKGHIINIASIAGKEVYPGGNVYCATKHAVDALSRAMRIDLVNHNIKVSNLAPGAAETEFSIVRFKGNEAQAKSVYDGYSPLIAQDIAETLWFMCSR
;
A
#
# COMPACT_ATOMS: atom_id res chain seq x y z
N MET A 1 -4.93 -24.97 -4.07
CA MET A 1 -4.50 -23.83 -4.90
C MET A 1 -3.83 -22.81 -3.99
N ALA A 2 -2.77 -22.17 -4.45
CA ALA A 2 -2.10 -21.12 -3.68
C ALA A 2 -3.07 -19.93 -3.45
N SER A 3 -3.02 -19.33 -2.25
CA SER A 3 -3.72 -18.08 -1.99
C SER A 3 -2.97 -16.92 -2.63
N PHE A 4 -3.68 -15.94 -3.18
CA PHE A 4 -3.08 -14.74 -3.76
C PHE A 4 -3.21 -13.53 -2.84
N ILE A 5 -2.19 -12.67 -2.89
CA ILE A 5 -2.16 -11.35 -2.27
C ILE A 5 -2.03 -10.27 -3.35
N LEU A 6 -2.85 -9.23 -3.27
CA LEU A 6 -2.66 -8.02 -4.07
C LEU A 6 -1.97 -6.95 -3.24
N ILE A 7 -0.89 -6.39 -3.79
CA ILE A 7 -0.08 -5.36 -3.15
C ILE A 7 -0.02 -4.14 -4.08
N THR A 8 -0.52 -2.99 -3.61
CA THR A 8 -0.35 -1.72 -4.34
C THR A 8 0.95 -1.04 -3.94
N GLY A 9 1.55 -0.26 -4.86
CA GLY A 9 2.85 0.34 -4.63
C GLY A 9 3.98 -0.69 -4.49
N ALA A 10 3.86 -1.83 -5.19
CA ALA A 10 4.76 -2.97 -5.05
C ALA A 10 6.17 -2.75 -5.62
N SER A 11 6.40 -1.66 -6.36
CA SER A 11 7.68 -1.42 -7.08
C SER A 11 8.84 -0.97 -6.19
N SER A 12 8.64 -0.74 -4.89
CA SER A 12 9.71 -0.34 -3.95
C SER A 12 9.28 -0.42 -2.49
N GLY A 13 10.20 -0.19 -1.57
CA GLY A 13 9.95 -0.04 -0.14
C GLY A 13 9.16 -1.19 0.47
N PHE A 14 8.14 -0.86 1.27
CA PHE A 14 7.31 -1.83 1.97
C PHE A 14 6.63 -2.83 1.02
N GLY A 15 6.14 -2.33 -0.14
CA GLY A 15 5.45 -3.18 -1.11
C GLY A 15 6.35 -4.26 -1.69
N ALA A 16 7.57 -3.90 -2.09
CA ALA A 16 8.55 -4.86 -2.64
C ALA A 16 9.02 -5.87 -1.58
N ALA A 17 9.33 -5.41 -0.36
CA ALA A 17 9.70 -6.29 0.75
C ALA A 17 8.56 -7.27 1.11
N THR A 18 7.32 -6.77 1.15
CA THR A 18 6.14 -7.60 1.38
C THR A 18 5.97 -8.65 0.30
N ALA A 19 6.13 -8.28 -0.98
CA ALA A 19 6.04 -9.21 -2.09
C ALA A 19 7.07 -10.35 -1.96
N LYS A 20 8.34 -10.03 -1.70
CA LYS A 20 9.40 -11.03 -1.50
C LYS A 20 9.10 -11.96 -0.33
N LEU A 21 8.66 -11.42 0.80
CA LEU A 21 8.34 -12.23 1.98
C LEU A 21 7.14 -13.14 1.72
N PHE A 22 6.04 -12.63 1.15
CA PHE A 22 4.85 -13.48 0.90
C PHE A 22 5.12 -14.53 -0.18
N ALA A 23 5.94 -14.24 -1.20
CA ALA A 23 6.43 -15.22 -2.15
C ALA A 23 7.19 -16.36 -1.44
N SER A 24 8.09 -16.05 -0.53
CA SER A 24 8.83 -17.07 0.25
C SER A 24 7.91 -17.92 1.15
N LYS A 25 6.69 -17.48 1.41
CA LYS A 25 5.65 -18.21 2.16
C LYS A 25 4.66 -18.95 1.25
N GLY A 26 4.93 -18.99 -0.07
CA GLY A 26 4.13 -19.73 -1.04
C GLY A 26 2.85 -19.03 -1.52
N TYR A 27 2.71 -17.73 -1.31
CA TYR A 27 1.59 -16.95 -1.86
C TYR A 27 1.84 -16.60 -3.32
N GLY A 28 0.80 -16.73 -4.15
CA GLY A 28 0.77 -16.08 -5.46
C GLY A 28 0.63 -14.56 -5.30
N LEU A 29 1.18 -13.81 -6.23
CA LEU A 29 1.28 -12.35 -6.12
C LEU A 29 0.51 -11.64 -7.23
N VAL A 30 -0.17 -10.56 -6.87
CA VAL A 30 -0.67 -9.52 -7.78
C VAL A 30 -0.01 -8.21 -7.39
N LEU A 31 0.89 -7.73 -8.24
CA LEU A 31 1.77 -6.60 -7.97
C LEU A 31 1.32 -5.39 -8.79
N MET A 32 0.78 -4.37 -8.11
CA MET A 32 0.28 -3.17 -8.77
C MET A 32 1.18 -1.97 -8.49
N ALA A 33 1.70 -1.34 -9.55
CA ALA A 33 2.44 -0.07 -9.48
C ALA A 33 2.52 0.58 -10.87
N ARG A 34 3.07 1.81 -10.93
CA ARG A 34 3.25 2.56 -12.18
C ARG A 34 4.53 2.18 -12.94
N ARG A 35 5.59 1.79 -12.22
CA ARG A 35 6.91 1.50 -12.78
C ARG A 35 6.97 0.03 -13.19
N LYS A 36 6.74 -0.22 -14.50
CA LYS A 36 6.71 -1.56 -15.06
C LYS A 36 8.06 -2.27 -14.91
N ASP A 37 9.14 -1.57 -15.26
CA ASP A 37 10.52 -2.03 -15.14
C ASP A 37 10.83 -2.57 -13.73
N LYS A 38 10.49 -1.81 -12.70
CA LYS A 38 10.70 -2.20 -11.30
C LYS A 38 9.85 -3.40 -10.85
N LEU A 39 8.67 -3.56 -11.43
CA LEU A 39 7.85 -4.75 -11.16
C LEU A 39 8.42 -5.99 -11.86
N GLU A 40 8.93 -5.84 -13.08
CA GLU A 40 9.60 -6.92 -13.82
C GLU A 40 10.88 -7.37 -13.11
N ASP A 41 11.72 -6.42 -12.69
CA ASP A 41 12.92 -6.70 -11.87
C ASP A 41 12.54 -7.48 -10.58
N LEU A 42 11.50 -7.00 -9.88
CA LEU A 42 11.03 -7.66 -8.67
C LEU A 42 10.60 -9.10 -8.92
N VAL A 43 9.87 -9.35 -10.00
CA VAL A 43 9.39 -10.70 -10.35
C VAL A 43 10.55 -11.63 -10.69
N GLN A 44 11.60 -11.14 -11.35
CA GLN A 44 12.81 -11.91 -11.65
C GLN A 44 13.56 -12.39 -10.38
N ASP A 45 13.45 -11.60 -9.29
CA ASP A 45 14.04 -11.93 -7.98
C ASP A 45 13.21 -12.94 -7.17
N LEU A 46 12.01 -13.33 -7.62
CA LEU A 46 11.14 -14.24 -6.89
C LEU A 46 11.49 -15.71 -7.20
N PRO A 47 11.12 -16.65 -6.30
CA PRO A 47 11.26 -18.07 -6.61
C PRO A 47 10.45 -18.46 -7.85
N GLU A 48 11.04 -19.23 -8.78
CA GLU A 48 10.45 -19.60 -10.09
C GLU A 48 9.06 -20.26 -10.01
N HIS A 49 8.77 -20.94 -8.90
CA HIS A 49 7.48 -21.62 -8.71
C HIS A 49 6.35 -20.69 -8.25
N ILE A 50 6.64 -19.42 -8.02
CA ILE A 50 5.63 -18.43 -7.57
C ILE A 50 4.95 -17.77 -8.77
N GLU A 51 3.64 -17.94 -8.84
CA GLU A 51 2.83 -17.25 -9.84
C GLU A 51 2.71 -15.77 -9.46
N ALA A 52 3.15 -14.87 -10.34
CA ALA A 52 3.10 -13.43 -10.14
C ALA A 52 2.45 -12.72 -11.34
N HIS A 53 1.50 -11.84 -11.06
CA HIS A 53 0.80 -11.00 -12.04
C HIS A 53 1.17 -9.54 -11.84
N ILE A 54 1.66 -8.88 -12.88
CA ILE A 54 1.98 -7.46 -12.90
C ILE A 54 0.78 -6.67 -13.41
N LEU A 55 0.32 -5.70 -12.63
CA LEU A 55 -0.69 -4.72 -13.01
C LEU A 55 -0.05 -3.32 -13.06
N VAL A 56 0.26 -2.85 -14.27
CA VAL A 56 0.78 -1.49 -14.45
C VAL A 56 -0.38 -0.51 -14.37
N ALA A 57 -0.53 0.15 -13.24
CA ALA A 57 -1.64 1.06 -12.99
C ALA A 57 -1.24 2.19 -12.03
N ASP A 58 -1.78 3.37 -12.27
CA ASP A 58 -1.79 4.45 -11.29
C ASP A 58 -3.07 4.30 -10.46
N VAL A 59 -2.93 4.15 -9.14
CA VAL A 59 -4.08 4.00 -8.23
C VAL A 59 -5.02 5.22 -8.23
N ARG A 60 -4.56 6.37 -8.73
CA ARG A 60 -5.35 7.59 -8.85
C ARG A 60 -6.39 7.55 -9.97
N ASP A 61 -6.24 6.61 -10.91
CA ASP A 61 -7.14 6.42 -12.04
C ASP A 61 -8.07 5.21 -11.78
N GLU A 62 -9.33 5.49 -11.47
CA GLU A 62 -10.33 4.45 -11.14
C GLU A 62 -10.55 3.48 -12.29
N GLU A 63 -10.60 3.99 -13.53
CA GLU A 63 -10.89 3.19 -14.71
C GLU A 63 -9.74 2.24 -15.04
N VAL A 64 -8.51 2.72 -14.94
CA VAL A 64 -7.30 1.91 -15.11
C VAL A 64 -7.21 0.84 -14.03
N VAL A 65 -7.46 1.19 -12.76
CA VAL A 65 -7.47 0.23 -11.64
C VAL A 65 -8.51 -0.86 -11.88
N ARG A 66 -9.73 -0.49 -12.20
CA ARG A 66 -10.84 -1.42 -12.44
C ARG A 66 -10.55 -2.35 -13.62
N SER A 67 -10.06 -1.80 -14.72
CA SER A 67 -9.69 -2.57 -15.92
C SER A 67 -8.56 -3.56 -15.62
N ALA A 68 -7.51 -3.12 -14.94
CA ALA A 68 -6.38 -3.96 -14.57
C ALA A 68 -6.80 -5.13 -13.65
N ILE A 69 -7.65 -4.88 -12.65
CA ILE A 69 -8.15 -5.94 -11.77
C ILE A 69 -9.07 -6.91 -12.53
N ASN A 70 -9.90 -6.40 -13.44
CA ASN A 70 -10.79 -7.22 -14.25
C ASN A 70 -10.03 -8.14 -15.23
N SER A 71 -8.85 -7.75 -15.70
CA SER A 71 -8.01 -8.56 -16.59
C SER A 71 -7.37 -9.78 -15.93
N LEU A 72 -7.36 -9.85 -14.59
CA LEU A 72 -6.79 -10.99 -13.86
C LEU A 72 -7.49 -12.30 -14.24
N PRO A 73 -6.74 -13.41 -14.34
CA PRO A 73 -7.29 -14.74 -14.58
C PRO A 73 -8.34 -15.12 -13.52
N LYS A 74 -9.31 -15.95 -13.91
CA LYS A 74 -10.38 -16.38 -13.02
C LYS A 74 -9.87 -17.07 -11.76
N HIS A 75 -8.87 -17.95 -11.88
CA HIS A 75 -8.30 -18.67 -10.75
C HIS A 75 -7.62 -17.74 -9.75
N VAL A 76 -6.97 -16.67 -10.21
CA VAL A 76 -6.37 -15.63 -9.35
C VAL A 76 -7.46 -14.90 -8.58
N LYS A 77 -8.52 -14.44 -9.27
CA LYS A 77 -9.66 -13.75 -8.63
C LYS A 77 -10.36 -14.61 -7.58
N THR A 78 -10.54 -15.90 -7.84
CA THR A 78 -11.18 -16.82 -6.88
C THR A 78 -10.28 -17.25 -5.72
N SER A 79 -8.96 -17.12 -5.86
CA SER A 79 -7.98 -17.45 -4.82
C SER A 79 -7.40 -16.21 -4.12
N LEU A 80 -7.83 -15.00 -4.52
CA LEU A 80 -7.42 -13.76 -3.87
C LEU A 80 -7.98 -13.71 -2.45
N SER A 81 -7.09 -13.55 -1.48
CA SER A 81 -7.45 -13.57 -0.06
C SER A 81 -6.93 -12.37 0.73
N ILE A 82 -5.93 -11.66 0.22
CA ILE A 82 -5.33 -10.53 0.92
C ILE A 82 -5.21 -9.34 -0.03
N LEU A 83 -5.59 -8.15 0.47
CA LEU A 83 -5.32 -6.87 -0.15
C LEU A 83 -4.43 -6.04 0.77
N VAL A 84 -3.28 -5.59 0.28
CA VAL A 84 -2.44 -4.60 0.96
C VAL A 84 -2.51 -3.28 0.19
N ASN A 85 -3.27 -2.33 0.71
CA ASN A 85 -3.29 -0.94 0.24
C ASN A 85 -2.04 -0.23 0.77
N ASN A 86 -0.92 -0.43 0.07
CA ASN A 86 0.37 0.14 0.44
C ASN A 86 0.72 1.38 -0.39
N ALA A 87 0.18 1.54 -1.60
CA ALA A 87 0.44 2.73 -2.41
C ALA A 87 0.10 4.00 -1.64
N GLY A 88 1.09 4.87 -1.48
CA GLY A 88 0.96 6.12 -0.74
C GLY A 88 2.24 6.94 -0.82
N LEU A 89 2.11 8.23 -0.60
CA LEU A 89 3.23 9.15 -0.60
C LEU A 89 2.98 10.34 0.35
N ALA A 90 4.08 10.99 0.73
CA ALA A 90 4.07 12.39 1.14
C ALA A 90 4.85 13.20 0.12
N VAL A 91 4.47 14.45 -0.09
CA VAL A 91 5.20 15.38 -0.94
C VAL A 91 5.12 16.79 -0.37
N GLY A 92 6.26 17.46 -0.30
CA GLY A 92 6.40 18.73 0.38
C GLY A 92 6.37 18.63 1.92
N LYS A 93 6.92 19.64 2.57
CA LYS A 93 6.86 19.85 4.02
C LYS A 93 6.93 21.35 4.27
N GLY A 94 5.94 21.91 4.93
CA GLY A 94 5.90 23.35 5.22
C GLY A 94 4.57 23.77 5.83
N PRO A 95 4.45 25.04 6.25
CA PRO A 95 3.20 25.58 6.78
C PRO A 95 2.08 25.55 5.72
N ILE A 96 0.84 25.51 6.18
CA ILE A 96 -0.31 25.28 5.30
C ILE A 96 -0.55 26.45 4.32
N ASP A 97 -0.23 27.65 4.71
CA ASP A 97 -0.36 28.86 3.89
C ASP A 97 0.63 28.93 2.71
N ARG A 98 1.63 28.03 2.67
CA ARG A 98 2.67 27.95 1.63
C ARG A 98 2.68 26.60 0.90
N GLY A 99 1.68 25.78 1.14
CA GLY A 99 1.57 24.48 0.47
C GLY A 99 1.23 24.64 -1.02
N LEU A 100 1.75 23.75 -1.84
CA LEU A 100 1.42 23.68 -3.26
C LEU A 100 0.16 22.84 -3.45
N ILE A 101 -0.81 23.35 -4.18
CA ILE A 101 -2.09 22.68 -4.43
C ILE A 101 -1.86 21.32 -5.12
N GLU A 102 -0.97 21.27 -6.09
CA GLU A 102 -0.60 20.04 -6.80
C GLU A 102 -0.02 18.95 -5.90
N ASP A 103 0.73 19.33 -4.85
CA ASP A 103 1.25 18.39 -3.85
C ASP A 103 0.10 17.84 -2.99
N TRP A 104 -0.87 18.69 -2.64
CA TRP A 104 -2.05 18.30 -1.88
C TRP A 104 -2.94 17.34 -2.67
N ASP A 105 -3.27 17.70 -3.91
CA ASP A 105 -4.05 16.85 -4.80
C ASP A 105 -3.39 15.49 -4.97
N ARG A 106 -2.08 15.48 -5.23
CA ARG A 106 -1.32 14.25 -5.37
C ARG A 106 -1.38 13.36 -4.12
N MET A 107 -1.31 13.95 -2.92
CA MET A 107 -1.44 13.19 -1.66
C MET A 107 -2.85 12.66 -1.44
N ILE A 108 -3.87 13.49 -1.67
CA ILE A 108 -5.27 13.10 -1.50
C ILE A 108 -5.65 12.02 -2.51
N ASP A 109 -5.33 12.23 -3.78
CA ASP A 109 -5.66 11.30 -4.85
C ASP A 109 -4.98 9.93 -4.67
N THR A 110 -3.70 9.91 -4.22
CA THR A 110 -3.00 8.66 -4.01
C THR A 110 -3.43 7.97 -2.72
N ASN A 111 -3.35 8.69 -1.58
CA ASN A 111 -3.47 8.07 -0.26
C ASN A 111 -4.92 7.76 0.13
N VAL A 112 -5.89 8.53 -0.40
CA VAL A 112 -7.31 8.40 -0.05
C VAL A 112 -8.10 7.82 -1.22
N LYS A 113 -8.16 8.52 -2.36
CA LYS A 113 -8.96 8.04 -3.50
C LYS A 113 -8.41 6.75 -4.07
N GLY A 114 -7.08 6.63 -4.22
CA GLY A 114 -6.45 5.42 -4.74
C GLY A 114 -6.73 4.19 -3.87
N LEU A 115 -6.67 4.35 -2.54
CA LEU A 115 -7.06 3.29 -1.61
C LEU A 115 -8.54 2.91 -1.79
N LEU A 116 -9.42 3.88 -1.95
CA LEU A 116 -10.86 3.64 -2.16
C LEU A 116 -11.12 2.93 -3.49
N TYR A 117 -10.48 3.34 -4.59
CA TYR A 117 -10.67 2.74 -5.91
C TYR A 117 -10.24 1.27 -5.94
N VAL A 118 -9.06 0.97 -5.39
CA VAL A 118 -8.57 -0.42 -5.29
C VAL A 118 -9.47 -1.24 -4.37
N SER A 119 -9.82 -0.73 -3.20
CA SER A 119 -10.70 -1.43 -2.25
C SER A 119 -12.07 -1.72 -2.87
N ARG A 120 -12.68 -0.74 -3.55
CA ARG A 120 -13.97 -0.90 -4.25
C ARG A 120 -13.93 -2.00 -5.30
N ALA A 121 -12.83 -2.14 -6.03
CA ALA A 121 -12.68 -3.16 -7.07
C ALA A 121 -12.40 -4.56 -6.48
N ILE A 122 -11.72 -4.66 -5.33
CA ILE A 122 -11.33 -5.94 -4.72
C ILE A 122 -12.37 -6.50 -3.75
N ILE A 123 -13.09 -5.66 -3.01
CA ILE A 123 -14.07 -6.11 -2.01
C ILE A 123 -15.11 -7.09 -2.58
N PRO A 124 -15.68 -6.89 -3.79
CA PRO A 124 -16.60 -7.85 -4.37
C PRO A 124 -15.99 -9.24 -4.56
N LEU A 125 -14.70 -9.33 -4.92
CA LEU A 125 -13.99 -10.60 -5.08
C LEU A 125 -13.82 -11.30 -3.72
N LEU A 126 -13.41 -10.57 -2.69
CA LEU A 126 -13.27 -11.10 -1.33
C LEU A 126 -14.63 -11.57 -0.77
N LYS A 127 -15.71 -10.82 -1.02
CA LYS A 127 -17.06 -11.22 -0.63
C LYS A 127 -17.50 -12.51 -1.32
N ALA A 128 -17.26 -12.63 -2.64
CA ALA A 128 -17.57 -13.85 -3.39
C ALA A 128 -16.78 -15.07 -2.89
N ASN A 129 -15.55 -14.86 -2.42
CA ASN A 129 -14.70 -15.90 -1.82
C ASN A 129 -15.05 -16.19 -0.36
N ASN A 130 -15.94 -15.40 0.26
CA ASN A 130 -16.33 -15.45 1.68
C ASN A 130 -15.12 -15.53 2.62
N LYS A 131 -14.04 -14.87 2.26
CA LYS A 131 -12.78 -14.82 3.02
C LYS A 131 -11.93 -13.67 2.53
N GLY A 132 -11.37 -12.91 3.45
CA GLY A 132 -10.43 -11.87 3.08
C GLY A 132 -9.75 -11.18 4.25
N HIS A 133 -8.61 -10.56 3.94
CA HIS A 133 -7.96 -9.63 4.86
C HIS A 133 -7.51 -8.39 4.07
N ILE A 134 -8.07 -7.24 4.39
CA ILE A 134 -7.65 -5.95 3.86
C ILE A 134 -6.73 -5.30 4.87
N ILE A 135 -5.53 -4.92 4.46
CA ILE A 135 -4.58 -4.20 5.30
C ILE A 135 -4.28 -2.86 4.63
N ASN A 136 -4.59 -1.79 5.33
CA ASN A 136 -4.30 -0.43 4.89
C ASN A 136 -3.03 0.07 5.57
N ILE A 137 -2.07 0.57 4.79
CA ILE A 137 -0.86 1.18 5.34
C ILE A 137 -1.14 2.64 5.65
N ALA A 138 -1.37 2.93 6.93
CA ALA A 138 -1.51 4.28 7.44
C ALA A 138 -0.13 4.88 7.81
N SER A 139 -0.02 5.46 8.97
CA SER A 139 1.19 6.00 9.60
C SER A 139 0.84 6.43 11.03
N ILE A 140 1.83 6.61 11.90
CA ILE A 140 1.66 7.37 13.15
C ILE A 140 1.13 8.79 12.86
N ALA A 141 1.43 9.35 11.69
CA ALA A 141 0.86 10.60 11.17
C ALA A 141 -0.67 10.54 10.97
N GLY A 142 -1.30 9.38 11.05
CA GLY A 142 -2.74 9.17 11.09
C GLY A 142 -3.32 9.11 12.51
N LYS A 143 -2.48 9.31 13.52
CA LYS A 143 -2.84 9.37 14.95
C LYS A 143 -2.46 10.71 15.57
N GLU A 144 -1.36 11.27 15.11
CA GLU A 144 -0.80 12.52 15.60
C GLU A 144 -0.45 13.43 14.41
N VAL A 145 -0.45 14.75 14.67
CA VAL A 145 -0.02 15.74 13.69
C VAL A 145 1.32 16.35 14.10
N TYR A 146 2.11 16.75 13.11
CA TYR A 146 3.41 17.38 13.34
C TYR A 146 3.61 18.60 12.44
N PRO A 147 4.48 19.55 12.80
CA PRO A 147 4.70 20.75 12.03
C PRO A 147 5.10 20.47 10.57
N GLY A 148 4.39 21.10 9.64
CA GLY A 148 4.59 20.94 8.19
C GLY A 148 4.08 19.63 7.59
N GLY A 149 3.40 18.78 8.38
CA GLY A 149 2.83 17.51 7.92
C GLY A 149 1.37 17.58 7.48
N ASN A 150 0.74 18.74 7.54
CA ASN A 150 -0.69 19.05 7.39
C ASN A 150 -1.52 18.09 6.52
N VAL A 151 -1.47 18.19 5.20
CA VAL A 151 -2.29 17.36 4.30
C VAL A 151 -1.88 15.88 4.36
N TYR A 152 -0.58 15.57 4.51
CA TYR A 152 -0.17 14.18 4.70
C TYR A 152 -0.81 13.57 5.96
N CYS A 153 -0.76 14.28 7.09
CA CYS A 153 -1.43 13.83 8.32
C CYS A 153 -2.93 13.66 8.11
N ALA A 154 -3.59 14.63 7.45
CA ALA A 154 -5.00 14.53 7.13
C ALA A 154 -5.33 13.30 6.30
N THR A 155 -4.54 12.98 5.25
CA THR A 155 -4.75 11.77 4.45
C THR A 155 -4.59 10.50 5.27
N LYS A 156 -3.63 10.45 6.21
CA LYS A 156 -3.40 9.27 7.05
C LYS A 156 -4.44 9.11 8.16
N HIS A 157 -5.01 10.20 8.68
CA HIS A 157 -6.20 10.17 9.52
C HIS A 157 -7.42 9.65 8.73
N ALA A 158 -7.58 10.08 7.47
CA ALA A 158 -8.62 9.54 6.59
C ALA A 158 -8.48 8.03 6.39
N VAL A 159 -7.26 7.53 6.16
CA VAL A 159 -7.00 6.06 6.05
C VAL A 159 -7.38 5.32 7.34
N ASP A 160 -7.12 5.88 8.52
CA ASP A 160 -7.54 5.29 9.79
C ASP A 160 -9.08 5.22 9.89
N ALA A 161 -9.75 6.32 9.59
CA ALA A 161 -11.22 6.37 9.62
C ALA A 161 -11.84 5.39 8.61
N LEU A 162 -11.32 5.35 7.37
CA LEU A 162 -11.78 4.42 6.33
C LEU A 162 -11.55 2.96 6.73
N SER A 163 -10.44 2.65 7.39
CA SER A 163 -10.16 1.30 7.87
C SER A 163 -11.19 0.85 8.92
N ARG A 164 -11.60 1.74 9.80
CA ARG A 164 -12.65 1.47 10.79
C ARG A 164 -14.02 1.30 10.12
N ALA A 165 -14.38 2.16 9.17
CA ALA A 165 -15.61 2.07 8.41
C ALA A 165 -15.68 0.74 7.63
N MET A 166 -14.64 0.40 6.86
CA MET A 166 -14.57 -0.87 6.13
C MET A 166 -14.72 -2.08 7.06
N ARG A 167 -14.19 -2.02 8.29
CA ARG A 167 -14.33 -3.12 9.26
C ARG A 167 -15.78 -3.32 9.67
N ILE A 168 -16.53 -2.24 9.89
CA ILE A 168 -17.96 -2.29 10.20
C ILE A 168 -18.75 -2.86 9.02
N ASP A 169 -18.47 -2.35 7.80
CA ASP A 169 -19.20 -2.74 6.60
C ASP A 169 -18.96 -4.21 6.18
N LEU A 170 -17.82 -4.78 6.55
CA LEU A 170 -17.36 -6.07 6.06
C LEU A 170 -17.37 -7.20 7.12
N VAL A 171 -17.73 -6.90 8.37
CA VAL A 171 -17.71 -7.88 9.46
C VAL A 171 -18.57 -9.12 9.17
N ASN A 172 -19.73 -8.94 8.53
CA ASN A 172 -20.66 -10.02 8.18
C ASN A 172 -20.24 -10.83 6.93
N HIS A 173 -19.09 -10.50 6.32
CA HIS A 173 -18.60 -11.15 5.11
C HIS A 173 -17.31 -11.97 5.34
N ASN A 174 -16.99 -12.26 6.60
CA ASN A 174 -15.74 -12.96 6.96
C ASN A 174 -14.48 -12.29 6.37
N ILE A 175 -14.48 -10.94 6.31
CA ILE A 175 -13.37 -10.13 5.83
C ILE A 175 -12.81 -9.33 7.00
N LYS A 176 -11.54 -9.58 7.33
CA LYS A 176 -10.79 -8.79 8.32
C LYS A 176 -10.35 -7.48 7.68
N VAL A 177 -10.33 -6.40 8.46
CA VAL A 177 -9.73 -5.13 8.03
C VAL A 177 -8.78 -4.63 9.12
N SER A 178 -7.54 -4.46 8.75
CA SER A 178 -6.48 -3.98 9.64
C SER A 178 -5.89 -2.67 9.14
N ASN A 179 -5.40 -1.87 10.06
CA ASN A 179 -4.69 -0.63 9.79
C ASN A 179 -3.31 -0.74 10.42
N LEU A 180 -2.26 -0.79 9.61
CA LEU A 180 -0.87 -0.75 10.05
C LEU A 180 -0.37 0.70 9.98
N ALA A 181 0.08 1.23 11.11
CA ALA A 181 0.50 2.63 11.26
C ALA A 181 2.01 2.74 11.60
N PRO A 182 2.91 2.56 10.61
CA PRO A 182 4.34 2.63 10.85
C PRO A 182 4.78 3.98 11.39
N GLY A 183 5.87 3.97 12.17
CA GLY A 183 6.68 5.13 12.48
C GLY A 183 7.56 5.54 11.30
N ALA A 184 8.66 6.24 11.59
CA ALA A 184 9.63 6.59 10.57
C ALA A 184 10.36 5.33 10.07
N ALA A 185 10.36 5.15 8.75
CA ALA A 185 10.99 4.02 8.09
C ALA A 185 11.81 4.49 6.90
N GLU A 186 13.02 3.98 6.79
CA GLU A 186 13.94 4.35 5.72
C GLU A 186 13.58 3.62 4.42
N THR A 187 13.10 4.38 3.44
CA THR A 187 12.72 3.90 2.10
C THR A 187 12.84 5.05 1.10
N GLU A 188 12.53 4.81 -0.19
CA GLU A 188 12.39 5.88 -1.20
C GLU A 188 11.34 6.95 -0.83
N PHE A 189 10.50 6.72 0.17
CA PHE A 189 9.44 7.64 0.60
C PHE A 189 9.96 9.02 0.96
N SER A 190 11.06 9.10 1.71
CA SER A 190 11.66 10.39 2.10
C SER A 190 12.24 11.14 0.90
N ILE A 191 12.82 10.43 -0.08
CA ILE A 191 13.31 11.05 -1.32
C ILE A 191 12.15 11.67 -2.10
N VAL A 192 11.02 10.96 -2.23
CA VAL A 192 9.80 11.47 -2.88
C VAL A 192 9.26 12.68 -2.13
N ARG A 193 9.21 12.61 -0.79
CA ARG A 193 8.72 13.70 0.06
C ARG A 193 9.48 15.01 -0.15
N PHE A 194 10.79 14.93 -0.27
CA PHE A 194 11.66 16.08 -0.46
C PHE A 194 12.02 16.33 -1.92
N LYS A 195 11.21 15.82 -2.87
CA LYS A 195 11.35 16.09 -4.32
C LYS A 195 12.76 15.81 -4.86
N GLY A 196 13.40 14.74 -4.37
CA GLY A 196 14.73 14.32 -4.79
C GLY A 196 15.89 14.92 -3.94
N ASN A 197 15.60 15.73 -2.93
CA ASN A 197 16.64 16.25 -2.04
C ASN A 197 17.08 15.17 -1.04
N GLU A 198 18.16 14.45 -1.39
CA GLU A 198 18.67 13.33 -0.61
C GLU A 198 19.20 13.76 0.78
N ALA A 199 19.79 14.94 0.90
CA ALA A 199 20.29 15.44 2.17
C ALA A 199 19.14 15.64 3.18
N GLN A 200 18.05 16.28 2.74
CA GLN A 200 16.86 16.42 3.57
C GLN A 200 16.16 15.08 3.84
N ALA A 201 16.16 14.18 2.87
CA ALA A 201 15.58 12.85 3.04
C ALA A 201 16.32 12.05 4.13
N LYS A 202 17.65 12.15 4.15
CA LYS A 202 18.50 11.47 5.11
C LYS A 202 18.40 12.08 6.52
N SER A 203 18.30 13.40 6.63
CA SER A 203 18.21 14.09 7.94
C SER A 203 16.93 13.77 8.73
N VAL A 204 15.92 13.16 8.09
CA VAL A 204 14.70 12.70 8.79
C VAL A 204 15.02 11.66 9.85
N TYR A 205 16.11 10.95 9.71
CA TYR A 205 16.49 9.80 10.55
C TYR A 205 17.61 10.14 11.56
N ASP A 206 18.02 11.41 11.64
CA ASP A 206 19.07 11.82 12.56
C ASP A 206 18.65 11.58 14.03
N GLY A 207 19.52 10.89 14.77
CA GLY A 207 19.36 10.67 16.20
C GLY A 207 18.56 9.41 16.61
N TYR A 208 18.11 8.59 15.65
CA TYR A 208 17.47 7.30 15.96
C TYR A 208 17.66 6.28 14.82
N SER A 209 17.42 5.00 15.12
CA SER A 209 17.40 3.93 14.13
C SER A 209 16.00 3.79 13.54
N PRO A 210 15.79 4.12 12.26
CA PRO A 210 14.48 3.98 11.62
C PRO A 210 14.12 2.50 11.43
N LEU A 211 12.82 2.25 11.26
CA LEU A 211 12.36 0.97 10.73
C LEU A 211 12.85 0.79 9.28
N ILE A 212 13.02 -0.46 8.87
CA ILE A 212 13.29 -0.80 7.48
C ILE A 212 12.08 -1.48 6.82
N ALA A 213 12.10 -1.61 5.50
CA ALA A 213 10.99 -2.21 4.77
C ALA A 213 10.69 -3.65 5.19
N GLN A 214 11.71 -4.39 5.63
CA GLN A 214 11.58 -5.76 6.11
C GLN A 214 10.75 -5.85 7.40
N ASP A 215 10.93 -4.92 8.36
CA ASP A 215 10.15 -4.90 9.61
C ASP A 215 8.65 -4.78 9.33
N ILE A 216 8.29 -3.98 8.32
CA ILE A 216 6.90 -3.82 7.90
C ILE A 216 6.38 -5.08 7.22
N ALA A 217 7.18 -5.71 6.35
CA ALA A 217 6.81 -6.96 5.71
C ALA A 217 6.57 -8.08 6.73
N GLU A 218 7.41 -8.21 7.75
CA GLU A 218 7.27 -9.19 8.82
C GLU A 218 6.03 -8.92 9.70
N THR A 219 5.76 -7.65 9.98
CA THR A 219 4.52 -7.25 10.68
C THR A 219 3.29 -7.62 9.87
N LEU A 220 3.28 -7.35 8.55
CA LEU A 220 2.20 -7.74 7.66
C LEU A 220 2.01 -9.26 7.61
N TRP A 221 3.11 -10.00 7.54
CA TRP A 221 3.06 -11.47 7.63
C TRP A 221 2.44 -11.94 8.95
N PHE A 222 2.88 -11.39 10.08
CA PHE A 222 2.30 -11.71 11.39
C PHE A 222 0.79 -11.47 11.40
N MET A 223 0.33 -10.32 10.90
CA MET A 223 -1.10 -9.96 10.85
C MET A 223 -1.92 -10.92 9.98
N CYS A 224 -1.34 -11.45 8.91
CA CYS A 224 -2.04 -12.33 7.96
C CYS A 224 -2.01 -13.80 8.35
N SER A 225 -1.03 -14.22 9.14
CA SER A 225 -0.81 -15.63 9.53
C SER A 225 -1.54 -16.03 10.80
N ARG A 226 -2.34 -15.11 11.42
CA ARG A 226 -3.05 -15.34 12.69
C ARG A 226 -4.58 -15.27 12.55
#